data_d74762989300b49dd641fda05a962568
#
_entry.id   d74762989300b49dd641fda05a962568
#
_cell.length_a   1.000
_cell.length_b   1.000
_cell.length_c   1.000
_cell.angle_alpha   90.00
_cell.angle_beta   90.00
_cell.angle_gamma   90.00
#
_symmetry.space_group_name_H-M   'P 1'
#
loop_
_entity.id
_entity.type
_entity.pdbx_description
1 polymer ?
#
loop_
_entity_poly.entity_id
_entity_poly.type
_entity_poly.pdbx_seq_one_letter_code
_entity_poly.pdbx_strand_id
1 'polypeptide(L)'
;MADSSTQLTDRSAGRPKDVRPADLDDVDRAILGLLHADARITNNALAEAVGIAPSTCHGRVRRLVDLGVIRGFYTDIDPVAVGMPLQAMISVSLQSSARGKIRSFIHQIRGKRQVRDVYFLAGADDFILHVAARDTEDLRSFVVENLNADADVAGTQTSLIFEHLRGAAPI
;
A
#
# COMPACT_ATOMS: atom_id res chain seq x y z
N MET A 1 -23.63 -25.83 -2.58
CA MET A 1 -22.75 -25.07 -1.69
C MET A 1 -21.47 -24.84 -2.47
N ALA A 2 -21.31 -23.68 -3.05
CA ALA A 2 -20.17 -23.34 -3.89
C ALA A 2 -19.20 -22.52 -3.02
N ASP A 3 -18.02 -23.07 -2.82
CA ASP A 3 -16.91 -22.47 -2.13
C ASP A 3 -16.29 -21.40 -3.05
N SER A 4 -16.67 -20.14 -2.82
CA SER A 4 -16.07 -18.99 -3.52
C SER A 4 -14.87 -18.48 -2.73
N SER A 5 -13.79 -19.26 -2.76
CA SER A 5 -12.48 -18.79 -2.29
C SER A 5 -12.02 -17.65 -3.20
N THR A 6 -12.29 -16.42 -2.78
CA THR A 6 -11.71 -15.22 -3.39
C THR A 6 -10.20 -15.28 -3.22
N GLN A 7 -9.50 -15.70 -4.26
CA GLN A 7 -8.04 -15.61 -4.33
C GLN A 7 -7.66 -14.13 -4.34
N LEU A 8 -7.24 -13.65 -3.17
CA LEU A 8 -6.49 -12.40 -3.05
C LEU A 8 -5.19 -12.56 -3.84
N THR A 9 -5.17 -12.03 -5.06
CA THR A 9 -3.98 -12.00 -5.91
C THR A 9 -2.81 -11.36 -5.14
N ASP A 10 -1.75 -12.11 -4.98
CA ASP A 10 -0.49 -11.66 -4.36
C ASP A 10 0.09 -10.49 -5.16
N ARG A 11 -0.09 -9.27 -4.65
CA ARG A 11 0.38 -8.01 -5.24
C ARG A 11 1.82 -7.66 -4.88
N SER A 12 2.53 -8.54 -4.18
CA SER A 12 3.95 -8.39 -3.86
C SER A 12 4.88 -9.01 -4.91
N ALA A 13 4.35 -9.47 -6.04
CA ALA A 13 5.18 -9.90 -7.16
C ALA A 13 6.14 -8.76 -7.49
N GLY A 14 7.41 -8.97 -7.21
CA GLY A 14 8.45 -7.96 -7.21
C GLY A 14 8.42 -7.12 -8.48
N ARG A 15 8.51 -5.80 -8.31
CA ARG A 15 8.65 -4.85 -9.41
C ARG A 15 9.71 -5.38 -10.37
N PRO A 16 9.43 -5.52 -11.68
CA PRO A 16 10.45 -5.92 -12.65
C PRO A 16 11.66 -4.99 -12.51
N LYS A 17 12.87 -5.54 -12.46
CA LYS A 17 14.12 -4.77 -12.23
C LYS A 17 14.43 -3.73 -13.32
N ASP A 18 13.69 -3.74 -14.44
CA ASP A 18 13.86 -2.89 -15.62
C ASP A 18 12.59 -2.11 -15.98
N VAL A 19 11.94 -1.45 -15.02
CA VAL A 19 10.86 -0.53 -15.35
C VAL A 19 11.50 0.76 -15.85
N ARG A 20 11.69 0.90 -17.17
CA ARG A 20 11.88 2.21 -17.78
C ARG A 20 10.65 3.07 -17.45
N PRO A 21 10.84 4.38 -17.16
CA PRO A 21 9.69 5.29 -17.03
C PRO A 21 8.80 5.10 -18.26
N ALA A 22 7.51 4.87 -18.04
CA ALA A 22 6.57 4.79 -19.16
C ALA A 22 6.57 6.15 -19.87
N ASP A 23 6.61 6.13 -21.21
CA ASP A 23 6.43 7.34 -21.99
C ASP A 23 4.96 7.76 -21.90
N LEU A 24 4.69 8.72 -21.01
CA LEU A 24 3.38 9.26 -20.70
C LEU A 24 3.22 10.62 -21.36
N ASP A 25 2.22 10.74 -22.24
CA ASP A 25 1.82 12.03 -22.79
C ASP A 25 0.95 12.84 -21.80
N ASP A 26 0.61 14.07 -22.15
CA ASP A 26 -0.18 14.96 -21.29
C ASP A 26 -1.58 14.42 -21.04
N VAL A 27 -2.16 13.71 -22.00
CA VAL A 27 -3.47 13.05 -21.85
C VAL A 27 -3.39 11.91 -20.85
N ASP A 28 -2.34 11.09 -20.90
CA ASP A 28 -2.11 10.02 -19.92
C ASP A 28 -1.96 10.58 -18.50
N ARG A 29 -1.23 11.71 -18.34
CA ARG A 29 -1.08 12.41 -17.06
C ARG A 29 -2.39 12.96 -16.54
N ALA A 30 -3.19 13.58 -17.42
CA ALA A 30 -4.51 14.09 -17.06
C ALA A 30 -5.45 12.96 -16.63
N ILE A 31 -5.45 11.82 -17.34
CA ILE A 31 -6.21 10.61 -16.95
C ILE A 31 -5.79 10.14 -15.56
N LEU A 32 -4.50 10.03 -15.30
CA LEU A 32 -3.98 9.60 -14.01
C LEU A 32 -4.38 10.55 -12.87
N GLY A 33 -4.32 11.87 -13.11
CA GLY A 33 -4.73 12.90 -12.15
C GLY A 33 -6.21 12.77 -11.77
N LEU A 34 -7.09 12.61 -12.75
CA LEU A 34 -8.53 12.43 -12.54
C LEU A 34 -8.84 11.12 -11.81
N LEU A 35 -8.19 10.01 -12.19
CA LEU A 35 -8.35 8.72 -11.52
C LEU A 35 -7.78 8.72 -10.09
N HIS A 36 -6.75 9.51 -9.83
CA HIS A 36 -6.22 9.68 -8.47
C HIS A 36 -7.20 10.44 -7.56
N ALA A 37 -7.88 11.45 -8.12
CA ALA A 37 -8.88 12.23 -7.39
C ALA A 37 -10.17 11.43 -7.16
N ASP A 38 -10.64 10.70 -8.18
CA ASP A 38 -11.82 9.85 -8.12
C ASP A 38 -11.62 8.56 -8.93
N ALA A 39 -11.25 7.49 -8.24
CA ALA A 39 -11.07 6.17 -8.84
C ALA A 39 -12.39 5.54 -9.37
N ARG A 40 -13.56 6.16 -9.10
CA ARG A 40 -14.87 5.70 -9.54
C ARG A 40 -15.43 6.50 -10.71
N ILE A 41 -14.70 7.50 -11.20
CA ILE A 41 -15.11 8.29 -12.40
C ILE A 41 -15.43 7.33 -13.55
N THR A 42 -16.55 7.56 -14.23
CA THR A 42 -16.91 6.74 -15.38
C THR A 42 -16.00 7.01 -16.57
N ASN A 43 -15.82 5.99 -17.44
CA ASN A 43 -15.00 6.18 -18.64
C ASN A 43 -15.49 7.31 -19.55
N ASN A 44 -16.80 7.54 -19.61
CA ASN A 44 -17.37 8.64 -20.42
C ASN A 44 -17.01 10.00 -19.80
N ALA A 45 -17.19 10.18 -18.49
CA ALA A 45 -16.81 11.42 -17.81
C ALA A 45 -15.30 11.68 -17.88
N LEU A 46 -14.49 10.63 -17.75
CA LEU A 46 -13.04 10.72 -17.90
C LEU A 46 -12.63 11.14 -19.31
N ALA A 47 -13.23 10.53 -20.34
CA ALA A 47 -12.99 10.85 -21.74
C ALA A 47 -13.39 12.30 -22.09
N GLU A 48 -14.54 12.75 -21.59
CA GLU A 48 -15.03 14.13 -21.75
C GLU A 48 -14.06 15.12 -21.09
N ALA A 49 -13.64 14.85 -19.85
CA ALA A 49 -12.73 15.71 -19.10
C ALA A 49 -11.36 15.90 -19.77
N VAL A 50 -10.87 14.87 -20.49
CA VAL A 50 -9.57 14.93 -21.19
C VAL A 50 -9.72 15.20 -22.70
N GLY A 51 -10.94 15.39 -23.21
CA GLY A 51 -11.21 15.80 -24.59
C GLY A 51 -10.94 14.73 -25.65
N ILE A 52 -11.17 13.42 -25.33
CA ILE A 52 -10.97 12.31 -26.27
C ILE A 52 -12.22 11.42 -26.38
N ALA A 53 -12.25 10.54 -27.41
CA ALA A 53 -13.34 9.58 -27.55
C ALA A 53 -13.32 8.54 -26.42
N PRO A 54 -14.49 8.06 -25.92
CA PRO A 54 -14.58 7.07 -24.85
C PRO A 54 -13.81 5.77 -25.13
N SER A 55 -13.81 5.29 -26.37
CA SER A 55 -13.04 4.10 -26.76
C SER A 55 -11.54 4.31 -26.66
N THR A 56 -11.06 5.49 -27.03
CA THR A 56 -9.65 5.89 -26.90
C THR A 56 -9.25 5.99 -25.44
N CYS A 57 -10.10 6.60 -24.60
CA CYS A 57 -9.89 6.72 -23.16
C CYS A 57 -9.78 5.33 -22.51
N HIS A 58 -10.71 4.43 -22.79
CA HIS A 58 -10.67 3.05 -22.29
C HIS A 58 -9.38 2.33 -22.69
N GLY A 59 -8.95 2.47 -23.95
CA GLY A 59 -7.70 1.89 -24.43
C GLY A 59 -6.47 2.42 -23.69
N ARG A 60 -6.43 3.73 -23.40
CA ARG A 60 -5.35 4.37 -22.64
C ARG A 60 -5.31 3.89 -21.18
N VAL A 61 -6.44 3.85 -20.49
CA VAL A 61 -6.52 3.34 -19.11
C VAL A 61 -6.03 1.90 -19.05
N ARG A 62 -6.48 1.04 -19.99
CA ARG A 62 -6.02 -0.34 -20.08
C ARG A 62 -4.51 -0.43 -20.30
N ARG A 63 -3.96 0.35 -21.24
CA ARG A 63 -2.51 0.43 -21.48
C ARG A 63 -1.75 0.83 -20.19
N LEU A 64 -2.24 1.82 -19.44
CA LEU A 64 -1.62 2.27 -18.19
C LEU A 64 -1.63 1.17 -17.10
N VAL A 65 -2.69 0.35 -17.07
CA VAL A 65 -2.75 -0.83 -16.20
C VAL A 65 -1.77 -1.90 -16.67
N ASP A 66 -1.74 -2.23 -17.96
CA ASP A 66 -0.86 -3.25 -18.53
C ASP A 66 0.63 -2.89 -18.35
N LEU A 67 0.96 -1.61 -18.44
CA LEU A 67 2.31 -1.08 -18.16
C LEU A 67 2.64 -1.03 -16.65
N GLY A 68 1.68 -1.33 -15.76
CA GLY A 68 1.87 -1.24 -14.31
C GLY A 68 1.99 0.19 -13.76
N VAL A 69 1.67 1.21 -14.56
CA VAL A 69 1.55 2.61 -14.10
C VAL A 69 0.39 2.72 -13.12
N ILE A 70 -0.78 2.18 -13.51
CA ILE A 70 -1.91 1.98 -12.60
C ILE A 70 -1.74 0.60 -11.97
N ARG A 71 -1.42 0.56 -10.68
CA ARG A 71 -1.23 -0.69 -9.94
C ARG A 71 -2.53 -1.27 -9.38
N GLY A 72 -3.62 -0.50 -9.42
CA GLY A 72 -4.94 -0.94 -8.96
C GLY A 72 -5.80 0.25 -8.54
N PHE A 73 -7.08 -0.06 -8.32
CA PHE A 73 -8.08 0.89 -7.80
C PHE A 73 -8.42 0.45 -6.37
N TYR A 74 -8.25 1.34 -5.40
CA TYR A 74 -8.40 1.01 -3.99
C TYR A 74 -9.38 1.93 -3.32
N THR A 75 -10.13 1.37 -2.37
CA THR A 75 -10.95 2.16 -1.45
C THR A 75 -10.09 2.60 -0.28
N ASP A 76 -10.14 3.86 0.05
CA ASP A 76 -9.65 4.37 1.32
C ASP A 76 -10.68 4.14 2.40
N ILE A 77 -10.32 3.37 3.43
CA ILE A 77 -11.21 3.04 4.54
C ILE A 77 -10.71 3.79 5.76
N ASP A 78 -11.59 4.64 6.32
CA ASP A 78 -11.30 5.33 7.57
C ASP A 78 -11.14 4.31 8.71
N PRO A 79 -9.94 4.23 9.32
CA PRO A 79 -9.69 3.29 10.41
C PRO A 79 -10.55 3.60 11.65
N VAL A 80 -10.93 4.85 11.90
CA VAL A 80 -11.82 5.22 12.99
C VAL A 80 -13.20 4.59 12.77
N ALA A 81 -13.73 4.71 11.56
CA ALA A 81 -15.05 4.18 11.20
C ALA A 81 -15.13 2.64 11.32
N VAL A 82 -14.01 1.94 11.21
CA VAL A 82 -13.94 0.48 11.38
C VAL A 82 -13.42 0.05 12.76
N GLY A 83 -13.42 0.97 13.73
CA GLY A 83 -13.09 0.69 15.13
C GLY A 83 -11.58 0.51 15.41
N MET A 84 -10.71 1.13 14.61
CA MET A 84 -9.25 1.12 14.78
C MET A 84 -8.69 2.55 14.81
N PRO A 85 -9.09 3.40 15.77
CA PRO A 85 -8.77 4.82 15.77
C PRO A 85 -7.31 5.14 16.07
N LEU A 86 -6.59 4.22 16.74
CA LEU A 86 -5.20 4.45 17.14
C LEU A 86 -4.27 4.02 16.00
N GLN A 87 -3.52 4.97 15.45
CA GLN A 87 -2.54 4.68 14.40
C GLN A 87 -1.12 4.94 14.88
N ALA A 88 -0.17 4.13 14.41
CA ALA A 88 1.23 4.27 14.75
C ALA A 88 2.15 3.88 13.58
N MET A 89 3.33 4.49 13.56
CA MET A 89 4.49 4.00 12.83
C MET A 89 5.40 3.23 13.78
N ILE A 90 5.76 2.00 13.39
CA ILE A 90 6.68 1.17 14.17
C ILE A 90 7.93 0.92 13.33
N SER A 91 9.05 1.51 13.74
CA SER A 91 10.36 1.16 13.20
C SER A 91 10.78 -0.20 13.74
N VAL A 92 11.30 -1.05 12.87
CA VAL A 92 11.75 -2.41 13.19
C VAL A 92 13.15 -2.61 12.64
N SER A 93 14.07 -3.01 13.51
CA SER A 93 15.42 -3.42 13.15
C SER A 93 15.54 -4.94 13.34
N LEU A 94 16.12 -5.63 12.35
CA LEU A 94 16.35 -7.07 12.41
C LEU A 94 17.76 -7.39 12.92
N GLN A 95 17.90 -8.57 13.52
CA GLN A 95 19.21 -9.14 13.83
C GLN A 95 20.00 -9.33 12.53
N SER A 96 21.33 -9.10 12.59
CA SER A 96 22.20 -9.26 11.42
C SER A 96 22.11 -10.65 10.78
N SER A 97 21.86 -11.68 11.58
CA SER A 97 21.64 -13.07 11.16
C SER A 97 20.33 -13.29 10.39
N ALA A 98 19.35 -12.39 10.58
CA ALA A 98 18.01 -12.52 10.02
C ALA A 98 17.85 -11.87 8.63
N ARG A 99 18.87 -11.17 8.12
CA ARG A 99 18.78 -10.47 6.83
C ARG A 99 18.41 -11.38 5.66
N GLY A 100 18.75 -12.66 5.71
CA GLY A 100 18.32 -13.64 4.70
C GLY A 100 16.83 -13.98 4.75
N LYS A 101 16.12 -13.66 5.85
CA LYS A 101 14.71 -13.99 6.10
C LYS A 101 13.75 -12.82 5.87
N ILE A 102 14.23 -11.69 5.39
CA ILE A 102 13.45 -10.45 5.19
C ILE A 102 12.12 -10.71 4.46
N ARG A 103 12.13 -11.52 3.40
CA ARG A 103 10.91 -11.83 2.62
C ARG A 103 9.87 -12.60 3.44
N SER A 104 10.28 -13.55 4.26
CA SER A 104 9.37 -14.32 5.11
C SER A 104 8.78 -13.45 6.21
N PHE A 105 9.59 -12.57 6.82
CA PHE A 105 9.11 -11.59 7.79
C PHE A 105 8.03 -10.67 7.17
N ILE A 106 8.31 -10.07 6.01
CA ILE A 106 7.33 -9.23 5.30
C ILE A 106 6.04 -10.01 5.03
N HIS A 107 6.15 -11.25 4.53
CA HIS A 107 4.97 -12.07 4.22
C HIS A 107 4.12 -12.35 5.46
N GLN A 108 4.75 -12.65 6.58
CA GLN A 108 4.08 -12.93 7.84
C GLN A 108 3.42 -11.67 8.42
N ILE A 109 4.16 -10.55 8.49
CA ILE A 109 3.70 -9.36 9.19
C ILE A 109 2.59 -8.63 8.41
N ARG A 110 2.66 -8.58 7.07
CA ARG A 110 1.64 -7.93 6.24
C ARG A 110 0.26 -8.57 6.31
N GLY A 111 0.18 -9.84 6.73
CA GLY A 111 -1.08 -10.56 6.92
C GLY A 111 -1.80 -10.22 8.23
N LYS A 112 -1.19 -9.46 9.11
CA LYS A 112 -1.79 -9.09 10.40
C LYS A 112 -2.84 -7.99 10.19
N ARG A 113 -3.96 -8.11 10.91
CA ARG A 113 -5.11 -7.20 10.78
C ARG A 113 -4.76 -5.74 11.10
N GLN A 114 -3.84 -5.53 12.03
CA GLN A 114 -3.40 -4.21 12.44
C GLN A 114 -2.50 -3.54 11.40
N VAL A 115 -1.81 -4.31 10.53
CA VAL A 115 -0.84 -3.77 9.57
C VAL A 115 -1.56 -3.24 8.33
N ARG A 116 -1.37 -1.95 8.07
CA ARG A 116 -1.87 -1.25 6.89
C ARG A 116 -0.84 -1.25 5.78
N ASP A 117 0.40 -0.85 6.11
CA ASP A 117 1.49 -0.77 5.15
C ASP A 117 2.79 -1.27 5.77
N VAL A 118 3.66 -1.81 4.92
CA VAL A 118 5.02 -2.23 5.27
C VAL A 118 6.00 -1.54 4.32
N TYR A 119 6.89 -0.74 4.88
CA TYR A 119 7.97 -0.08 4.15
C TYR A 119 9.28 -0.79 4.47
N PHE A 120 9.95 -1.32 3.45
CA PHE A 120 11.31 -1.83 3.57
C PHE A 120 12.29 -0.70 3.27
N LEU A 121 13.23 -0.46 4.16
CA LEU A 121 14.10 0.71 4.12
C LEU A 121 15.56 0.33 3.85
N ALA A 122 16.29 1.30 3.35
CA ALA A 122 17.75 1.29 3.32
C ALA A 122 18.20 2.37 4.33
N GLY A 123 18.57 1.97 5.56
CA GLY A 123 18.92 2.92 6.60
C GLY A 123 19.24 2.23 7.94
N ALA A 124 19.05 2.97 9.02
CA ALA A 124 19.27 2.47 10.38
C ALA A 124 18.26 1.39 10.77
N ASP A 125 17.00 1.59 10.36
CA ASP A 125 15.94 0.61 10.52
C ASP A 125 15.76 -0.19 9.23
N ASP A 126 15.37 -1.47 9.34
CA ASP A 126 15.09 -2.33 8.20
C ASP A 126 13.66 -2.11 7.67
N PHE A 127 12.70 -1.82 8.58
CA PHE A 127 11.29 -1.61 8.23
C PHE A 127 10.65 -0.47 8.98
N ILE A 128 9.61 0.11 8.37
CA ILE A 128 8.57 0.85 9.08
C ILE A 128 7.24 0.15 8.78
N LEU A 129 6.49 -0.14 9.83
CA LEU A 129 5.12 -0.64 9.75
C LEU A 129 4.17 0.50 10.06
N HIS A 130 3.22 0.77 9.16
CA HIS A 130 2.05 1.58 9.49
C HIS A 130 0.97 0.66 10.03
N VAL A 131 0.57 0.87 11.26
CA VAL A 131 -0.42 0.02 11.94
C VAL A 131 -1.61 0.84 12.43
N ALA A 132 -2.77 0.17 12.52
CA ALA A 132 -3.95 0.70 13.16
C ALA A 132 -4.43 -0.31 14.21
N ALA A 133 -4.85 0.20 15.37
CA ALA A 133 -5.28 -0.59 16.52
C ALA A 133 -6.55 0.01 17.13
N ARG A 134 -7.29 -0.80 17.90
CA ARG A 134 -8.49 -0.35 18.61
C ARG A 134 -8.18 0.63 19.74
N ASP A 135 -7.08 0.34 20.44
CA ASP A 135 -6.63 1.07 21.63
C ASP A 135 -5.13 0.80 21.88
N THR A 136 -4.61 1.38 22.95
CA THR A 136 -3.21 1.22 23.35
C THR A 136 -2.86 -0.21 23.76
N GLU A 137 -3.81 -0.97 24.31
CA GLU A 137 -3.59 -2.36 24.69
C GLU A 137 -3.51 -3.27 23.47
N ASP A 138 -4.38 -3.06 22.46
CA ASP A 138 -4.31 -3.78 21.17
C ASP A 138 -2.99 -3.48 20.45
N LEU A 139 -2.53 -2.22 20.48
CA LEU A 139 -1.24 -1.84 19.92
C LEU A 139 -0.07 -2.50 20.67
N ARG A 140 -0.10 -2.47 22.00
CA ARG A 140 0.92 -3.10 22.84
C ARG A 140 0.99 -4.61 22.60
N SER A 141 -0.15 -5.28 22.59
CA SER A 141 -0.24 -6.71 22.34
C SER A 141 0.31 -7.06 20.95
N PHE A 142 -0.03 -6.26 19.92
CA PHE A 142 0.52 -6.44 18.58
C PHE A 142 2.06 -6.38 18.58
N VAL A 143 2.65 -5.37 19.23
CA VAL A 143 4.12 -5.20 19.28
C VAL A 143 4.77 -6.37 20.03
N VAL A 144 4.25 -6.74 21.19
CA VAL A 144 4.82 -7.80 22.01
C VAL A 144 4.74 -9.16 21.32
N GLU A 145 3.56 -9.51 20.79
CA GLU A 145 3.30 -10.86 20.26
C GLU A 145 3.86 -11.07 18.84
N ASN A 146 3.94 -10.02 18.04
CA ASN A 146 4.29 -10.16 16.62
C ASN A 146 5.66 -9.58 16.25
N LEU A 147 6.25 -8.75 17.10
CA LEU A 147 7.56 -8.15 16.84
C LEU A 147 8.57 -8.58 17.93
N ASN A 148 8.32 -8.26 19.20
CA ASN A 148 9.28 -8.53 20.26
C ASN A 148 9.43 -10.03 20.59
N ALA A 149 8.42 -10.84 20.30
CA ALA A 149 8.49 -12.28 20.44
C ALA A 149 9.27 -12.96 19.29
N ASP A 150 9.53 -12.25 18.20
CA ASP A 150 10.29 -12.78 17.06
C ASP A 150 11.80 -12.64 17.33
N ALA A 151 12.50 -13.78 17.40
CA ALA A 151 13.94 -13.81 17.64
C ALA A 151 14.77 -13.13 16.54
N ASP A 152 14.21 -12.93 15.35
CA ASP A 152 14.84 -12.24 14.24
C ASP A 152 14.75 -10.71 14.38
N VAL A 153 13.92 -10.17 15.30
CA VAL A 153 13.81 -8.72 15.60
C VAL A 153 14.84 -8.31 16.64
N ALA A 154 15.66 -7.31 16.32
CA ALA A 154 16.64 -6.74 17.21
C ALA A 154 16.07 -5.63 18.11
N GLY A 155 15.11 -4.88 17.58
CA GLY A 155 14.48 -3.78 18.30
C GLY A 155 13.31 -3.16 17.54
N THR A 156 12.46 -2.46 18.31
CA THR A 156 11.32 -1.73 17.78
C THR A 156 11.19 -0.36 18.44
N GLN A 157 10.73 0.62 17.68
CA GLN A 157 10.36 1.94 18.19
C GLN A 157 8.99 2.32 17.67
N THR A 158 8.06 2.64 18.58
CA THR A 158 6.69 3.00 18.23
C THR A 158 6.48 4.50 18.35
N SER A 159 5.96 5.13 17.28
CA SER A 159 5.56 6.53 17.23
C SER A 159 4.08 6.62 16.91
N LEU A 160 3.28 7.26 17.77
CA LEU A 160 1.85 7.46 17.52
C LEU A 160 1.65 8.53 16.44
N ILE A 161 0.68 8.28 15.55
CA ILE A 161 0.25 9.24 14.54
C ILE A 161 -0.89 10.05 15.11
N PHE A 162 -0.71 11.36 15.25
CA PHE A 162 -1.77 12.28 15.67
C PHE A 162 -2.64 12.70 14.49
N GLU A 163 -2.03 12.89 13.32
CA GLU A 163 -2.71 13.29 12.10
C GLU A 163 -1.97 12.74 10.88
N HIS A 164 -2.72 12.31 9.88
CA HIS A 164 -2.18 11.88 8.58
C HIS A 164 -2.82 12.69 7.48
N LEU A 165 -2.01 13.49 6.78
CA LEU A 165 -2.42 14.29 5.62
C LEU A 165 -1.84 13.68 4.35
N ARG A 166 -2.70 13.49 3.35
CA ARG A 166 -2.24 13.05 2.02
C ARG A 166 -1.72 14.22 1.22
N GLY A 167 -0.56 14.04 0.62
CA GLY A 167 -0.02 14.97 -0.36
C GLY A 167 -0.76 14.88 -1.71
N ALA A 168 -0.49 15.86 -2.59
CA ALA A 168 -0.92 15.80 -3.98
C ALA A 168 -0.28 14.62 -4.71
N ALA A 169 -0.94 14.13 -5.77
CA ALA A 169 -0.38 13.09 -6.62
C ALA A 169 0.93 13.56 -7.28
N PRO A 170 1.98 12.71 -7.35
CA PRO A 170 3.24 13.05 -8.02
C PRO A 170 3.14 12.85 -9.55
N ILE A 171 2.18 13.53 -10.19
CA ILE A 171 1.85 13.34 -11.62
C ILE A 171 2.03 14.66 -12.38
#